data_feede52f615401b976ccfe2897ac3104
#
_entry.id   feede52f615401b976ccfe2897ac3104
#
_cell.length_a   1.000
_cell.length_b   1.000
_cell.length_c   1.000
_cell.angle_alpha   90.00
_cell.angle_beta   90.00
_cell.angle_gamma   90.00
#
_symmetry.space_group_name_H-M   'P 1'
#
loop_
_entity.id
_entity.type
_entity.pdbx_description
1 polymer ?
#
loop_
_entity_poly.entity_id
_entity_poly.type
_entity_poly.pdbx_seq_one_letter_code
_entity_poly.pdbx_strand_id
1 'polypeptide(L)'
;MENIFLFTASGPIPRKHMRDTIENPIPPEKVERHFSGEQLTKLKKIGQQQGYYAWGALPGPKNSNTWDAMTEGDHILCYQSGDYTYYSKVALKFRNQSFAQENWGSEDGNTWELAYFLDKPTKLLPP
;
A
#
# COMPACT_ATOMS: atom_id res chain seq x y z
N MET A 1 -12.15 17.65 0.43
CA MET A 1 -11.90 17.34 -1.00
C MET A 1 -10.90 16.19 -1.10
N GLU A 2 -11.23 15.20 -1.89
CA GLU A 2 -10.34 14.05 -2.08
C GLU A 2 -9.15 14.43 -2.96
N ASN A 3 -8.00 13.88 -2.62
CA ASN A 3 -6.77 14.09 -3.38
C ASN A 3 -6.45 12.88 -4.23
N ILE A 4 -5.59 13.06 -5.22
CA ILE A 4 -5.06 11.98 -6.04
C ILE A 4 -3.57 11.90 -5.80
N PHE A 5 -3.09 10.71 -5.44
CA PHE A 5 -1.66 10.45 -5.25
C PHE A 5 -1.18 9.46 -6.29
N LEU A 6 0.03 9.67 -6.76
CA LEU A 6 0.68 8.78 -7.71
C LEU A 6 1.80 8.02 -7.01
N PHE A 7 1.95 6.74 -7.34
CA PHE A 7 3.18 6.05 -7.00
C PHE A 7 3.74 5.35 -8.22
N THR A 8 5.07 5.24 -8.25
CA THR A 8 5.79 4.66 -9.38
C THR A 8 6.32 3.30 -8.97
N ALA A 9 6.03 2.28 -9.77
CA ALA A 9 6.49 0.91 -9.50
C ALA A 9 7.35 0.41 -10.65
N SER A 10 8.46 1.10 -10.89
CA SER A 10 9.44 0.73 -11.92
C SER A 10 10.69 0.16 -11.25
N GLY A 11 11.39 -0.73 -11.94
CA GLY A 11 12.55 -1.39 -11.38
C GLY A 11 12.21 -2.71 -10.67
N PRO A 12 13.23 -3.55 -10.35
CA PRO A 12 12.98 -4.91 -9.86
C PRO A 12 12.34 -4.97 -8.48
N ILE A 13 12.74 -4.11 -7.54
CA ILE A 13 12.21 -4.15 -6.18
C ILE A 13 10.75 -3.69 -6.12
N PRO A 14 10.38 -2.50 -6.64
CA PRO A 14 8.97 -2.12 -6.66
C PRO A 14 8.09 -3.07 -7.45
N ARG A 15 8.57 -3.67 -8.53
CA ARG A 15 7.79 -4.63 -9.32
C ARG A 15 7.49 -5.90 -8.52
N LYS A 16 8.44 -6.36 -7.71
CA LYS A 16 8.22 -7.50 -6.84
C LYS A 16 7.14 -7.16 -5.79
N HIS A 17 7.21 -5.98 -5.19
CA HIS A 17 6.21 -5.53 -4.23
C HIS A 17 4.83 -5.42 -4.88
N MET A 18 4.75 -4.98 -6.12
CA MET A 18 3.49 -4.94 -6.87
C MET A 18 2.86 -6.33 -6.98
N ARG A 19 3.65 -7.34 -7.34
CA ARG A 19 3.15 -8.71 -7.45
C ARG A 19 2.63 -9.21 -6.11
N ASP A 20 3.34 -8.89 -5.03
CA ASP A 20 3.07 -9.47 -3.73
C ASP A 20 1.90 -8.82 -3.00
N THR A 21 1.64 -7.52 -3.24
CA THR A 21 0.67 -6.79 -2.43
C THR A 21 -0.38 -5.97 -3.20
N ILE A 22 -0.26 -5.86 -4.51
CA ILE A 22 -1.23 -5.14 -5.37
C ILE A 22 -1.91 -6.08 -6.37
N GLU A 23 -1.11 -6.87 -7.09
CA GLU A 23 -1.64 -7.79 -8.10
C GLU A 23 -2.26 -9.02 -7.46
N ASN A 24 -1.82 -9.37 -6.25
CA ASN A 24 -2.35 -10.49 -5.48
C ASN A 24 -2.71 -10.02 -4.08
N PRO A 25 -3.79 -10.56 -3.48
CA PRO A 25 -4.12 -10.21 -2.10
C PRO A 25 -3.08 -10.78 -1.14
N ILE A 26 -2.82 -10.03 -0.06
CA ILE A 26 -1.91 -10.47 0.99
C ILE A 26 -2.67 -11.46 1.89
N PRO A 27 -2.10 -12.63 2.20
CA PRO A 27 -2.73 -13.58 3.11
C PRO A 27 -3.01 -12.93 4.49
N PRO A 28 -4.18 -13.19 5.10
CA PRO A 28 -4.53 -12.56 6.37
C PRO A 28 -3.50 -12.73 7.49
N GLU A 29 -2.84 -13.86 7.58
CA GLU A 29 -1.84 -14.10 8.63
C GLU A 29 -0.60 -13.22 8.48
N LYS A 30 -0.31 -12.74 7.29
CA LYS A 30 0.83 -11.84 7.06
C LYS A 30 0.48 -10.38 7.34
N VAL A 31 -0.77 -10.12 7.65
CA VAL A 31 -1.30 -8.78 7.92
C VAL A 31 -1.72 -8.64 9.37
N GLU A 32 -2.69 -9.45 9.78
CA GLU A 32 -3.39 -9.26 11.06
C GLU A 32 -2.50 -9.39 12.28
N ARG A 33 -1.48 -10.22 12.23
CA ARG A 33 -0.58 -10.42 13.36
C ARG A 33 0.27 -9.18 13.70
N HIS A 34 0.31 -8.20 12.82
CA HIS A 34 1.07 -6.95 13.02
C HIS A 34 0.24 -5.84 13.64
N PHE A 35 -1.03 -6.06 13.90
CA PHE A 35 -1.95 -5.02 14.37
C PHE A 35 -2.73 -5.50 15.58
N SER A 36 -3.24 -4.55 16.37
CA SER A 36 -4.02 -4.83 17.58
C SER A 36 -5.07 -3.74 17.83
N GLY A 37 -6.00 -4.01 18.76
CA GLY A 37 -6.99 -3.02 19.20
C GLY A 37 -7.91 -2.54 18.10
N GLU A 38 -8.23 -1.24 18.13
CA GLU A 38 -9.11 -0.62 17.14
C GLU A 38 -8.60 -0.75 15.72
N GLN A 39 -7.29 -0.67 15.55
CA GLN A 39 -6.67 -0.77 14.24
C GLN A 39 -6.93 -2.15 13.63
N LEU A 40 -6.80 -3.20 14.42
CA LEU A 40 -7.09 -4.56 13.96
C LEU A 40 -8.57 -4.73 13.63
N THR A 41 -9.46 -4.14 14.43
CA THR A 41 -10.90 -4.19 14.18
C THR A 41 -11.25 -3.56 12.84
N LYS A 42 -10.70 -2.37 12.57
CA LYS A 42 -10.91 -1.69 11.28
C LYS A 42 -10.34 -2.50 10.12
N LEU A 43 -9.16 -3.07 10.33
CA LEU A 43 -8.47 -3.86 9.33
C LEU A 43 -9.28 -5.09 8.91
N LYS A 44 -9.83 -5.82 9.87
CA LYS A 44 -10.62 -7.02 9.57
C LYS A 44 -11.86 -6.72 8.73
N LYS A 45 -12.46 -5.56 8.93
CA LYS A 45 -13.60 -5.14 8.11
C LYS A 45 -13.20 -4.96 6.64
N ILE A 46 -12.01 -4.40 6.40
CA ILE A 46 -11.49 -4.22 5.05
C ILE A 46 -11.24 -5.59 4.41
N GLY A 47 -10.55 -6.47 5.12
CA GLY A 47 -10.18 -7.80 4.62
C GLY A 47 -11.37 -8.68 4.30
N GLN A 48 -12.45 -8.57 5.04
CA GLN A 48 -13.66 -9.35 4.81
C GLN A 48 -14.36 -8.97 3.51
N GLN A 49 -14.22 -7.72 3.10
CA GLN A 49 -14.92 -7.21 1.93
C GLN A 49 -14.17 -7.42 0.62
N GLN A 50 -12.85 -7.34 0.65
CA GLN A 50 -12.09 -7.26 -0.59
C GLN A 50 -10.68 -7.83 -0.55
N GLY A 51 -10.28 -8.43 0.59
CA GLY A 51 -8.91 -8.90 0.80
C GLY A 51 -7.98 -7.75 1.19
N TYR A 52 -6.69 -8.08 1.42
CA TYR A 52 -5.72 -7.08 1.83
C TYR A 52 -4.79 -6.72 0.68
N TYR A 53 -4.77 -5.44 0.35
CA TYR A 53 -3.86 -4.88 -0.65
C TYR A 53 -3.16 -3.68 -0.01
N ALA A 54 -1.88 -3.49 -0.28
CA ALA A 54 -1.11 -2.44 0.38
C ALA A 54 0.02 -1.91 -0.49
N TRP A 55 0.38 -0.66 -0.21
CA TRP A 55 1.57 -0.04 -0.77
C TRP A 55 2.24 0.80 0.32
N GLY A 56 3.48 1.18 0.09
CA GLY A 56 4.23 1.92 1.09
C GLY A 56 5.42 2.64 0.51
N ALA A 57 6.15 3.33 1.39
CA ALA A 57 7.33 4.08 1.03
C ALA A 57 8.34 4.08 2.17
N LEU A 58 9.61 4.26 1.81
CA LEU A 58 10.68 4.43 2.78
C LEU A 58 10.51 5.77 3.52
N PRO A 59 10.90 5.85 4.81
CA PRO A 59 10.89 7.12 5.52
C PRO A 59 11.84 8.12 4.85
N GLY A 60 11.53 9.40 5.01
CA GLY A 60 12.31 10.50 4.48
C GLY A 60 11.43 11.73 4.35
N PRO A 61 12.00 12.95 4.23
CA PRO A 61 11.19 14.17 4.25
C PRO A 61 10.12 14.20 3.18
N LYS A 62 10.47 13.87 1.94
CA LYS A 62 9.51 13.91 0.83
C LYS A 62 8.41 12.85 1.00
N ASN A 63 8.79 11.61 1.29
CA ASN A 63 7.82 10.53 1.46
C ASN A 63 6.95 10.74 2.70
N SER A 64 7.55 11.23 3.79
CA SER A 64 6.80 11.52 5.02
C SER A 64 5.76 12.62 4.79
N ASN A 65 6.11 13.68 4.06
CA ASN A 65 5.18 14.76 3.75
C ASN A 65 4.00 14.25 2.90
N THR A 66 4.29 13.43 1.89
CA THR A 66 3.26 12.83 1.04
C THR A 66 2.33 11.94 1.87
N TRP A 67 2.92 11.07 2.69
CA TRP A 67 2.16 10.14 3.53
C TRP A 67 1.31 10.90 4.56
N ASP A 68 1.85 11.96 5.17
CA ASP A 68 1.09 12.77 6.14
C ASP A 68 -0.12 13.45 5.50
N ALA A 69 0.00 13.87 4.25
CA ALA A 69 -1.08 14.54 3.53
C ALA A 69 -2.18 13.58 3.06
N MET A 70 -1.90 12.29 3.03
CA MET A 70 -2.83 11.27 2.57
C MET A 70 -3.88 10.94 3.63
N THR A 71 -5.15 10.76 3.21
CA THR A 71 -6.24 10.38 4.11
C THR A 71 -7.08 9.28 3.48
N GLU A 72 -7.85 8.57 4.32
CA GLU A 72 -8.78 7.55 3.85
C GLU A 72 -9.73 8.14 2.81
N GLY A 73 -9.95 7.40 1.74
CA GLY A 73 -10.80 7.85 0.64
C GLY A 73 -10.06 8.55 -0.49
N ASP A 74 -8.81 8.95 -0.28
CA ASP A 74 -8.01 9.56 -1.34
C ASP A 74 -7.74 8.54 -2.45
N HIS A 75 -7.58 9.06 -3.67
CA HIS A 75 -7.37 8.23 -4.86
C HIS A 75 -5.90 7.91 -5.05
N ILE A 76 -5.63 6.70 -5.53
CA ILE A 76 -4.27 6.22 -5.80
C ILE A 76 -4.17 5.75 -7.25
N LEU A 77 -3.17 6.22 -7.96
CA LEU A 77 -2.83 5.74 -9.30
C LEU A 77 -1.41 5.18 -9.30
N CYS A 78 -1.25 4.01 -9.88
CA CYS A 78 0.06 3.38 -10.05
C CYS A 78 0.58 3.65 -11.45
N TYR A 79 1.82 4.12 -11.54
CA TYR A 79 2.51 4.41 -12.79
C TYR A 79 3.65 3.41 -12.99
N GLN A 80 3.64 2.71 -14.12
CA GLN A 80 4.69 1.74 -14.46
C GLN A 80 5.07 1.89 -15.92
N SER A 81 6.35 2.16 -16.17
CA SER A 81 6.93 2.15 -17.53
C SER A 81 6.10 2.95 -18.56
N GLY A 82 5.65 4.13 -18.18
CA GLY A 82 4.94 5.02 -19.08
C GLY A 82 3.42 4.94 -19.05
N ASP A 83 2.86 3.98 -18.28
CA ASP A 83 1.41 3.76 -18.23
C ASP A 83 0.88 3.81 -16.82
N TYR A 84 -0.38 4.26 -16.69
CA TYR A 84 -1.12 4.10 -15.43
C TYR A 84 -1.74 2.70 -15.46
N THR A 85 -1.33 1.86 -14.52
CA THR A 85 -1.68 0.43 -14.57
C THR A 85 -2.75 0.00 -13.58
N TYR A 86 -2.87 0.70 -12.45
CA TYR A 86 -3.85 0.38 -11.43
C TYR A 86 -4.42 1.62 -10.80
N TYR A 87 -5.69 1.51 -10.39
CA TYR A 87 -6.40 2.55 -9.64
C TYR A 87 -6.97 1.95 -8.37
N SER A 88 -6.92 2.69 -7.27
CA SER A 88 -7.57 2.31 -6.03
C SER A 88 -7.85 3.53 -5.16
N LYS A 89 -8.28 3.29 -3.91
CA LYS A 89 -8.47 4.31 -2.89
C LYS A 89 -7.78 3.87 -1.61
N VAL A 90 -7.35 4.85 -0.82
CA VAL A 90 -6.78 4.58 0.51
C VAL A 90 -7.90 4.10 1.43
N ALA A 91 -7.76 2.89 1.96
CA ALA A 91 -8.72 2.32 2.90
C ALA A 91 -8.30 2.55 4.35
N LEU A 92 -7.01 2.47 4.64
CA LEU A 92 -6.48 2.70 5.98
C LEU A 92 -5.00 3.01 5.90
N LYS A 93 -4.59 4.13 6.49
CA LYS A 93 -3.19 4.54 6.53
C LYS A 93 -2.55 4.03 7.82
N PHE A 94 -1.30 3.57 7.72
CA PHE A 94 -0.59 3.06 8.89
C PHE A 94 0.92 3.19 8.76
N ARG A 95 1.63 3.15 9.90
CA ARG A 95 3.09 3.05 9.92
C ARG A 95 3.45 1.83 10.75
N ASN A 96 4.13 0.84 10.14
CA ASN A 96 4.41 -0.43 10.81
C ASN A 96 5.62 -1.12 10.19
N GLN A 97 6.73 -1.13 10.94
CA GLN A 97 7.97 -1.75 10.46
C GLN A 97 7.86 -3.27 10.34
N SER A 98 7.22 -3.92 11.29
CA SER A 98 7.14 -5.39 11.27
C SER A 98 6.30 -5.89 10.11
N PHE A 99 5.20 -5.21 9.79
CA PHE A 99 4.41 -5.52 8.61
C PHE A 99 5.24 -5.35 7.33
N ALA A 100 5.93 -4.21 7.22
CA ALA A 100 6.73 -3.91 6.03
C ALA A 100 7.86 -4.91 5.85
N GLN A 101 8.53 -5.27 6.95
CA GLN A 101 9.62 -6.23 6.92
C GLN A 101 9.15 -7.60 6.41
N GLU A 102 8.02 -8.06 6.91
CA GLU A 102 7.49 -9.36 6.51
C GLU A 102 7.04 -9.39 5.05
N ASN A 103 6.36 -8.33 4.60
CA ASN A 103 5.73 -8.33 3.28
C ASN A 103 6.62 -7.80 2.16
N TRP A 104 7.57 -6.94 2.47
CA TRP A 104 8.43 -6.31 1.45
C TRP A 104 9.93 -6.44 1.73
N GLY A 105 10.31 -6.77 2.97
CA GLY A 105 11.72 -6.82 3.35
C GLY A 105 12.28 -5.44 3.67
N SER A 106 13.61 -5.35 3.72
CA SER A 106 14.29 -4.09 4.03
C SER A 106 15.33 -3.76 2.97
N GLU A 107 15.60 -2.46 2.82
CA GLU A 107 16.65 -1.94 1.96
C GLU A 107 17.59 -1.10 2.84
N ASP A 108 18.85 -1.55 2.99
CA ASP A 108 19.84 -0.86 3.82
C ASP A 108 19.33 -0.59 5.25
N GLY A 109 18.62 -1.57 5.83
CA GLY A 109 18.07 -1.44 7.17
C GLY A 109 16.78 -0.67 7.28
N ASN A 110 16.24 -0.15 6.19
CA ASN A 110 15.00 0.61 6.18
C ASN A 110 13.87 -0.18 5.52
N THR A 111 12.64 0.01 6.01
CA THR A 111 11.46 -0.67 5.50
C THR A 111 10.47 0.34 4.90
N TRP A 112 9.57 -0.15 4.05
CA TRP A 112 8.50 0.66 3.45
C TRP A 112 7.37 0.89 4.47
N GLU A 113 7.74 1.35 5.65
CA GLU A 113 6.83 1.45 6.80
C GLU A 113 5.77 2.55 6.73
N LEU A 114 5.98 3.57 5.89
CA LEU A 114 4.97 4.59 5.63
C LEU A 114 3.99 4.02 4.61
N ALA A 115 2.94 3.37 5.11
CA ALA A 115 2.14 2.49 4.27
C ALA A 115 0.64 2.78 4.37
N TYR A 116 -0.11 2.15 3.49
CA TYR A 116 -1.57 2.25 3.48
C TYR A 116 -2.16 1.00 2.85
N PHE A 117 -3.30 0.58 3.41
CA PHE A 117 -4.12 -0.44 2.78
C PHE A 117 -5.01 0.20 1.73
N LEU A 118 -5.30 -0.55 0.70
CA LEU A 118 -6.06 -0.09 -0.45
C LEU A 118 -7.33 -0.91 -0.60
N ASP A 119 -8.34 -0.32 -1.19
CA ASP A 119 -9.44 -1.07 -1.76
C ASP A 119 -8.87 -1.99 -2.84
N LYS A 120 -9.58 -3.04 -3.21
CA LYS A 120 -9.10 -3.95 -4.25
C LYS A 120 -8.76 -3.13 -5.50
N PRO A 121 -7.48 -3.15 -5.92
CA PRO A 121 -7.07 -2.35 -7.08
C PRO A 121 -7.75 -2.77 -8.36
N THR A 122 -8.11 -1.78 -9.15
CA THR A 122 -8.69 -1.99 -10.47
C THR A 122 -7.57 -1.87 -11.51
N LYS A 123 -7.38 -2.91 -12.29
CA LYS A 123 -6.40 -2.87 -13.37
C LYS A 123 -6.95 -2.00 -14.50
N LEU A 124 -6.14 -1.03 -14.92
CA LEU A 124 -6.50 -0.13 -16.02
C LEU A 124 -6.07 -0.77 -17.33
N LEU A 125 -6.97 -0.76 -18.30
CA LEU A 125 -6.65 -1.28 -19.61
C LEU A 125 -5.75 -0.29 -20.34
N PRO A 126 -4.79 -0.77 -21.16
CA PRO A 126 -4.02 0.12 -22.03
C PRO A 126 -4.98 0.85 -22.95
N PRO A 127 -4.67 2.10 -23.29
CA PRO A 127 -5.49 2.85 -24.25
C PRO A 127 -5.50 2.18 -25.63
#